data_84b6308e5a996d0c85f4d75d010155e5
#
_entry.id   84b6308e5a996d0c85f4d75d010155e5
#
_cell.length_a   1.000
_cell.length_b   1.000
_cell.length_c   1.000
_cell.angle_alpha   90.00
_cell.angle_beta   90.00
_cell.angle_gamma   90.00
#
_symmetry.space_group_name_H-M   'P 1'
#
loop_
_entity.id
_entity.type
_entity.pdbx_description
1 polymer ?
#
loop_
_entity_poly.entity_id
_entity_poly.type
_entity_poly.pdbx_seq_one_letter_code
_entity_poly.pdbx_strand_id
1 'polypeptide(L)'
;MISFLLFRHAIKAIYGRRFDGAPSLPYARAKDFGIEEKRFSFETDKHHILYGSKYFKKGVKPKALVVFFHGLGDGRASYVRSICQLANEGYLVYAYDNMGCMESEGNKIISLEHTIIDQKHFFKYLEEDSDSKGLKRYSVGHSWGGYGAAMSAKPEYKIEKIVDIAGFNDPLRIVSEKLPKWCHIFKPSIWLNLKCFTGKEGAQKTYQILQNSTAKVLYIQGDKDKDVTPREGYEPLYALFKENKRFQFLYIPNRGHSVYKSKDAEEYVQKIMKEGITSLKSTKDVEMDLLRSTNPNKEIWDKVFIFLAETNVDKEEER
;
A
#
# COMPACT_ATOMS: atom_id res chain seq x y z
N MET A 1 10.36 -31.29 -8.32
CA MET A 1 10.96 -31.13 -6.98
C MET A 1 12.10 -30.10 -6.99
N ILE A 2 13.11 -30.22 -7.86
CA ILE A 2 14.26 -29.29 -7.91
C ILE A 2 13.81 -27.83 -8.16
N SER A 3 12.97 -27.56 -9.16
CA SER A 3 12.46 -26.21 -9.43
C SER A 3 11.69 -25.60 -8.26
N PHE A 4 10.89 -26.40 -7.55
CA PHE A 4 10.18 -25.94 -6.36
C PHE A 4 11.14 -25.46 -5.27
N LEU A 5 12.19 -26.22 -4.98
CA LEU A 5 13.19 -25.85 -3.97
C LEU A 5 14.01 -24.62 -4.39
N LEU A 6 14.37 -24.54 -5.68
CA LEU A 6 15.09 -23.40 -6.22
C LEU A 6 14.28 -22.10 -6.07
N PHE A 7 13.02 -22.09 -6.50
CA PHE A 7 12.17 -20.91 -6.39
C PHE A 7 11.78 -20.60 -4.94
N ARG A 8 11.63 -21.61 -4.08
CA ARG A 8 11.48 -21.39 -2.65
C ARG A 8 12.67 -20.62 -2.07
N HIS A 9 13.88 -20.97 -2.50
CA HIS A 9 15.10 -20.27 -2.06
C HIS A 9 15.17 -18.85 -2.62
N ALA A 10 14.86 -18.66 -3.89
CA ALA A 10 14.85 -17.36 -4.54
C ALA A 10 13.82 -16.39 -3.88
N ILE A 11 12.59 -16.86 -3.65
CA ILE A 11 11.55 -16.07 -2.98
C ILE A 11 11.97 -15.70 -1.55
N LYS A 12 12.54 -16.66 -0.81
CA LYS A 12 13.08 -16.40 0.52
C LYS A 12 14.26 -15.41 0.51
N ALA A 13 15.10 -15.44 -0.50
CA ALA A 13 16.22 -14.49 -0.63
C ALA A 13 15.72 -13.06 -0.86
N ILE A 14 14.63 -12.88 -1.60
CA ILE A 14 14.04 -11.57 -1.89
C ILE A 14 13.23 -11.04 -0.70
N TYR A 15 12.33 -11.86 -0.15
CA TYR A 15 11.34 -11.44 0.86
C TYR A 15 11.65 -11.94 2.28
N GLY A 16 12.53 -12.93 2.45
CA GLY A 16 12.83 -13.57 3.73
C GLY A 16 13.70 -12.73 4.69
N ARG A 17 13.51 -11.41 4.69
CA ARG A 17 14.21 -10.44 5.54
C ARG A 17 13.23 -9.42 6.12
N ARG A 18 13.68 -8.69 7.14
CA ARG A 18 12.97 -7.50 7.61
C ARG A 18 13.16 -6.34 6.63
N PHE A 19 12.18 -5.45 6.63
CA PHE A 19 12.18 -4.22 5.85
C PHE A 19 12.00 -3.04 6.82
N ASP A 20 13.12 -2.55 7.32
CA ASP A 20 13.16 -1.53 8.37
C ASP A 20 13.46 -0.13 7.81
N GLY A 21 13.19 0.07 6.52
CA GLY A 21 13.45 1.33 5.86
C GLY A 21 14.94 1.67 5.79
N ALA A 22 15.23 2.95 5.84
CA ALA A 22 16.60 3.47 5.95
C ALA A 22 16.79 4.08 7.34
N PRO A 23 17.37 3.32 8.31
CA PRO A 23 17.47 3.75 9.71
C PRO A 23 18.26 5.06 9.91
N SER A 24 19.09 5.43 8.95
CA SER A 24 19.88 6.65 8.95
C SER A 24 19.15 7.86 8.38
N LEU A 25 18.00 7.66 7.73
CA LEU A 25 17.22 8.76 7.20
C LEU A 25 16.16 9.20 8.22
N PRO A 26 16.00 10.51 8.46
CA PRO A 26 14.95 11.01 9.32
C PRO A 26 13.58 10.80 8.69
N TYR A 27 12.57 10.56 9.50
CA TYR A 27 11.16 10.52 9.09
C TYR A 27 10.42 11.74 9.63
N ALA A 28 9.52 12.29 8.82
CA ALA A 28 8.60 13.33 9.27
C ALA A 28 7.64 12.78 10.32
N ARG A 29 7.19 13.63 11.23
CA ARG A 29 6.26 13.27 12.32
C ARG A 29 4.91 13.96 12.12
N ALA A 30 3.85 13.38 12.61
CA ALA A 30 2.50 13.92 12.51
C ALA A 30 2.38 15.35 13.05
N LYS A 31 3.06 15.63 14.15
CA LYS A 31 3.11 16.97 14.77
C LYS A 31 3.69 18.05 13.85
N ASP A 32 4.59 17.68 12.94
CA ASP A 32 5.21 18.61 12.00
C ASP A 32 4.18 19.14 10.97
N PHE A 33 3.02 18.50 10.90
CA PHE A 33 1.87 18.87 10.06
C PHE A 33 0.62 19.25 10.86
N GLY A 34 0.74 19.47 12.18
CA GLY A 34 -0.38 19.84 13.05
C GLY A 34 -1.41 18.72 13.26
N ILE A 35 -1.00 17.47 13.12
CA ILE A 35 -1.84 16.29 13.28
C ILE A 35 -1.48 15.56 14.57
N GLU A 36 -2.53 15.16 15.32
CA GLU A 36 -2.40 14.30 16.51
C GLU A 36 -2.17 12.85 16.07
N GLU A 37 -1.32 12.17 16.85
CA GLU A 37 -1.00 10.77 16.66
C GLU A 37 -1.26 10.00 17.96
N LYS A 38 -2.05 8.91 17.88
CA LYS A 38 -2.31 7.98 18.99
C LYS A 38 -1.90 6.58 18.60
N ARG A 39 -0.99 5.98 19.35
CA ARG A 39 -0.48 4.64 19.11
C ARG A 39 -1.53 3.56 19.40
N PHE A 40 -1.46 2.48 18.63
CA PHE A 40 -2.17 1.24 18.91
C PHE A 40 -1.29 0.04 18.53
N SER A 41 -1.70 -1.14 18.98
CA SER A 41 -1.12 -2.41 18.56
C SER A 41 -2.19 -3.49 18.51
N PHE A 42 -1.93 -4.55 17.78
CA PHE A 42 -2.77 -5.74 17.72
C PHE A 42 -1.91 -6.98 17.51
N GLU A 43 -2.44 -8.13 17.93
CA GLU A 43 -1.74 -9.40 17.88
C GLU A 43 -2.18 -10.25 16.69
N THR A 44 -1.26 -10.98 16.09
CA THR A 44 -1.52 -11.95 15.02
C THR A 44 -1.72 -13.37 15.61
N ASP A 45 -2.21 -14.32 14.78
CA ASP A 45 -2.36 -15.74 15.19
C ASP A 45 -1.04 -16.40 15.63
N LYS A 46 0.11 -15.81 15.30
CA LYS A 46 1.44 -16.29 15.68
C LYS A 46 2.04 -15.54 16.86
N HIS A 47 1.22 -14.81 17.60
CA HIS A 47 1.63 -13.99 18.73
C HIS A 47 2.65 -12.90 18.42
N HIS A 48 2.73 -12.45 17.15
CA HIS A 48 3.47 -11.24 16.82
C HIS A 48 2.62 -10.00 17.07
N ILE A 49 3.20 -9.02 17.71
CA ILE A 49 2.56 -7.72 17.92
C ILE A 49 2.89 -6.81 16.73
N LEU A 50 1.85 -6.31 16.07
CA LEU A 50 1.97 -5.31 15.04
C LEU A 50 1.61 -3.94 15.59
N TYR A 51 2.43 -2.94 15.26
CA TYR A 51 2.29 -1.58 15.77
C TYR A 51 1.77 -0.64 14.70
N GLY A 52 0.89 0.27 15.13
CA GLY A 52 0.30 1.28 14.27
C GLY A 52 0.00 2.58 15.01
N SER A 53 -0.53 3.53 14.26
CA SER A 53 -0.99 4.82 14.79
C SER A 53 -2.29 5.25 14.12
N LYS A 54 -3.13 5.91 14.91
CA LYS A 54 -4.29 6.68 14.48
C LYS A 54 -3.86 8.13 14.31
N TYR A 55 -4.22 8.75 13.20
CA TYR A 55 -3.89 10.13 12.89
C TYR A 55 -5.18 10.91 12.69
N PHE A 56 -5.30 12.05 13.36
CA PHE A 56 -6.53 12.85 13.32
C PHE A 56 -6.26 14.32 13.63
N LYS A 57 -7.15 15.17 13.14
CA LYS A 57 -7.11 16.60 13.45
C LYS A 57 -7.84 16.85 14.76
N LYS A 58 -7.16 17.47 15.74
CA LYS A 58 -7.70 17.76 17.06
C LYS A 58 -8.98 18.59 16.97
N GLY A 59 -10.00 18.19 17.71
CA GLY A 59 -11.28 18.91 17.76
C GLY A 59 -12.17 18.76 16.53
N VAL A 60 -11.79 17.95 15.53
CA VAL A 60 -12.58 17.69 14.33
C VAL A 60 -13.25 16.32 14.45
N LYS A 61 -14.58 16.27 14.27
CA LYS A 61 -15.31 14.99 14.16
C LYS A 61 -14.97 14.34 12.83
N PRO A 62 -14.50 13.08 12.82
CA PRO A 62 -14.13 12.42 11.59
C PRO A 62 -15.29 12.24 10.59
N LYS A 63 -15.07 12.52 9.31
CA LYS A 63 -16.03 12.29 8.22
C LYS A 63 -16.18 10.79 7.92
N ALA A 64 -15.05 10.08 7.96
CA ALA A 64 -14.95 8.63 7.77
C ALA A 64 -13.58 8.16 8.31
N LEU A 65 -13.41 6.85 8.33
CA LEU A 65 -12.15 6.20 8.67
C LEU A 65 -11.41 5.80 7.37
N VAL A 66 -10.11 6.07 7.31
CA VAL A 66 -9.23 5.63 6.24
C VAL A 66 -8.20 4.66 6.79
N VAL A 67 -8.08 3.47 6.22
CA VAL A 67 -6.95 2.56 6.48
C VAL A 67 -5.90 2.83 5.42
N PHE A 68 -4.71 3.25 5.85
CA PHE A 68 -3.59 3.51 4.95
C PHE A 68 -2.59 2.35 4.97
N PHE A 69 -2.35 1.75 3.82
CA PHE A 69 -1.42 0.63 3.63
C PHE A 69 -0.11 1.13 3.01
N HIS A 70 1.01 0.85 3.67
CA HIS A 70 2.34 1.26 3.22
C HIS A 70 2.91 0.34 2.13
N GLY A 71 3.85 0.87 1.33
CA GLY A 71 4.60 0.10 0.33
C GLY A 71 5.67 -0.80 0.93
N LEU A 72 6.24 -1.67 0.09
CA LEU A 72 7.35 -2.54 0.47
C LEU A 72 8.64 -1.72 0.68
N GLY A 73 9.43 -2.12 1.68
CA GLY A 73 10.73 -1.52 1.96
C GLY A 73 10.76 -0.64 3.20
N ASP A 74 9.63 -0.05 3.54
CA ASP A 74 9.42 0.84 4.67
C ASP A 74 8.17 0.45 5.46
N GLY A 75 7.74 1.35 6.36
CA GLY A 75 6.48 1.26 7.07
C GLY A 75 5.67 2.56 6.94
N ARG A 76 4.70 2.75 7.84
CA ARG A 76 3.86 3.93 7.88
C ARG A 76 4.64 5.26 7.99
N ALA A 77 5.82 5.24 8.62
CA ALA A 77 6.65 6.43 8.82
C ALA A 77 7.02 7.13 7.50
N SER A 78 7.28 6.37 6.43
CA SER A 78 7.60 6.93 5.11
C SER A 78 6.40 7.63 4.45
N TYR A 79 5.20 7.40 4.94
CA TYR A 79 3.95 7.93 4.38
C TYR A 79 3.28 8.97 5.29
N VAL A 80 3.93 9.39 6.40
CA VAL A 80 3.33 10.30 7.39
C VAL A 80 2.76 11.55 6.74
N ARG A 81 3.44 12.17 5.76
CA ARG A 81 2.91 13.35 5.09
C ARG A 81 1.61 13.06 4.32
N SER A 82 1.54 11.95 3.59
CA SER A 82 0.31 11.52 2.89
C SER A 82 -0.83 11.20 3.86
N ILE A 83 -0.49 10.52 4.97
CA ILE A 83 -1.42 10.21 6.06
C ILE A 83 -1.94 11.51 6.69
N CYS A 84 -1.06 12.47 6.95
CA CYS A 84 -1.43 13.76 7.54
C CYS A 84 -2.30 14.61 6.59
N GLN A 85 -2.13 14.51 5.26
CA GLN A 85 -3.03 15.16 4.31
C GLN A 85 -4.45 14.63 4.44
N LEU A 86 -4.63 13.31 4.51
CA LEU A 86 -5.94 12.68 4.75
C LEU A 86 -6.53 13.12 6.09
N ALA A 87 -5.72 13.15 7.16
CA ALA A 87 -6.18 13.60 8.47
C ALA A 87 -6.56 15.09 8.48
N ASN A 88 -5.84 15.95 7.74
CA ASN A 88 -6.17 17.38 7.57
C ASN A 88 -7.49 17.58 6.83
N GLU A 89 -7.84 16.68 5.91
CA GLU A 89 -9.15 16.66 5.24
C GLU A 89 -10.28 16.17 6.16
N GLY A 90 -9.99 15.84 7.41
CA GLY A 90 -10.98 15.44 8.41
C GLY A 90 -11.29 13.95 8.42
N TYR A 91 -10.39 13.09 7.93
CA TYR A 91 -10.49 11.65 8.10
C TYR A 91 -9.76 11.19 9.37
N LEU A 92 -10.28 10.14 10.03
CA LEU A 92 -9.52 9.39 11.02
C LEU A 92 -8.70 8.33 10.28
N VAL A 93 -7.37 8.47 10.26
CA VAL A 93 -6.50 7.60 9.48
C VAL A 93 -5.82 6.58 10.38
N TYR A 94 -5.99 5.30 10.08
CA TYR A 94 -5.26 4.19 10.69
C TYR A 94 -4.16 3.76 9.75
N ALA A 95 -2.94 3.64 10.26
CA ALA A 95 -1.83 3.04 9.54
C ALA A 95 -1.02 2.17 10.49
N TYR A 96 -0.63 0.99 10.05
CA TYR A 96 0.22 0.06 10.81
C TYR A 96 1.37 -0.42 9.95
N ASP A 97 2.43 -0.91 10.59
CA ASP A 97 3.53 -1.57 9.92
C ASP A 97 3.21 -3.06 9.80
N ASN A 98 3.32 -3.62 8.60
CA ASN A 98 3.14 -5.05 8.38
C ASN A 98 4.19 -5.87 9.15
N MET A 99 3.91 -7.14 9.40
CA MET A 99 4.85 -8.05 10.05
C MET A 99 6.21 -8.04 9.33
N GLY A 100 7.29 -7.94 10.12
CA GLY A 100 8.65 -7.87 9.59
C GLY A 100 9.03 -6.53 8.96
N CYS A 101 8.26 -5.47 9.24
CA CYS A 101 8.53 -4.10 8.82
C CYS A 101 8.62 -3.17 10.03
N MET A 102 9.59 -2.26 10.01
CA MET A 102 9.77 -1.16 10.97
C MET A 102 9.58 -1.56 12.44
N GLU A 103 8.55 -1.02 13.13
CA GLU A 103 8.31 -1.27 14.55
C GLU A 103 7.60 -2.59 14.83
N SER A 104 6.91 -3.17 13.85
CA SER A 104 6.19 -4.43 14.01
C SER A 104 7.12 -5.62 14.18
N GLU A 105 6.69 -6.60 14.98
CA GLU A 105 7.44 -7.80 15.23
C GLU A 105 7.52 -8.72 13.99
N GLY A 106 8.26 -9.80 14.12
CA GLY A 106 8.54 -10.74 13.04
C GLY A 106 9.90 -10.50 12.39
N ASN A 107 10.61 -11.60 12.09
CA ASN A 107 11.97 -11.55 11.57
C ASN A 107 12.06 -11.31 10.07
N LYS A 108 10.92 -11.34 9.37
CA LYS A 108 10.85 -11.23 7.92
C LYS A 108 9.40 -11.10 7.46
N ILE A 109 9.18 -10.52 6.29
CA ILE A 109 7.99 -10.84 5.50
C ILE A 109 8.20 -12.22 4.85
N ILE A 110 7.12 -12.93 4.55
CA ILE A 110 7.22 -14.28 3.97
C ILE A 110 7.01 -14.22 2.47
N SER A 111 6.05 -13.42 2.03
CA SER A 111 5.71 -13.13 0.64
C SER A 111 4.88 -11.84 0.59
N LEU A 112 4.60 -11.36 -0.62
CA LEU A 112 3.79 -10.14 -0.81
C LEU A 112 2.36 -10.27 -0.27
N GLU A 113 1.82 -11.49 -0.27
CA GLU A 113 0.47 -11.76 0.26
C GLU A 113 0.39 -11.73 1.78
N HIS A 114 1.53 -11.56 2.47
CA HIS A 114 1.53 -11.50 3.93
C HIS A 114 0.70 -10.32 4.46
N THR A 115 0.64 -9.22 3.73
CA THR A 115 -0.24 -8.09 4.05
C THR A 115 -1.71 -8.49 4.19
N ILE A 116 -2.19 -9.53 3.47
CA ILE A 116 -3.57 -10.02 3.59
C ILE A 116 -3.80 -10.72 4.94
N ILE A 117 -2.76 -11.39 5.43
CA ILE A 117 -2.81 -12.05 6.75
C ILE A 117 -2.87 -11.00 7.85
N ASP A 118 -1.99 -9.99 7.76
CA ASP A 118 -1.95 -8.89 8.72
C ASP A 118 -3.27 -8.10 8.73
N GLN A 119 -3.86 -7.85 7.55
CA GLN A 119 -5.17 -7.21 7.42
C GLN A 119 -6.27 -7.94 8.20
N LYS A 120 -6.31 -9.26 8.15
CA LYS A 120 -7.33 -10.05 8.87
C LYS A 120 -7.31 -9.72 10.37
N HIS A 121 -6.12 -9.61 10.96
CA HIS A 121 -5.96 -9.31 12.38
C HIS A 121 -6.24 -7.84 12.67
N PHE A 122 -5.80 -6.94 11.78
CA PHE A 122 -6.10 -5.51 11.89
C PHE A 122 -7.61 -5.25 11.83
N PHE A 123 -8.34 -5.83 10.89
CA PHE A 123 -9.78 -5.60 10.79
C PHE A 123 -10.54 -6.22 11.97
N LYS A 124 -10.06 -7.32 12.57
CA LYS A 124 -10.59 -7.83 13.83
C LYS A 124 -10.39 -6.82 14.96
N TYR A 125 -9.17 -6.26 15.11
CA TYR A 125 -8.90 -5.19 16.06
C TYR A 125 -9.84 -3.98 15.82
N LEU A 126 -10.04 -3.60 14.56
CA LEU A 126 -10.85 -2.45 14.19
C LEU A 126 -12.34 -2.60 14.59
N GLU A 127 -12.90 -3.81 14.57
CA GLU A 127 -14.27 -4.07 15.06
C GLU A 127 -14.42 -3.83 16.57
N GLU A 128 -13.36 -4.00 17.34
CA GLU A 128 -13.33 -3.82 18.80
C GLU A 128 -13.01 -2.37 19.20
N ASP A 129 -12.36 -1.60 18.32
CA ASP A 129 -11.90 -0.25 18.61
C ASP A 129 -13.05 0.77 18.62
N SER A 130 -13.25 1.45 19.76
CA SER A 130 -14.32 2.43 19.95
C SER A 130 -14.23 3.62 19.00
N ASP A 131 -13.01 4.04 18.61
CA ASP A 131 -12.78 5.20 17.75
C ASP A 131 -13.25 4.93 16.30
N SER A 132 -13.40 3.67 15.90
CA SER A 132 -13.86 3.26 14.57
C SER A 132 -15.38 3.15 14.42
N LYS A 133 -16.10 3.08 15.54
CA LYS A 133 -17.55 2.76 15.56
C LYS A 133 -18.37 3.79 14.80
N GLY A 134 -19.25 3.30 13.92
CA GLY A 134 -20.18 4.13 13.15
C GLY A 134 -19.54 4.92 12.01
N LEU A 135 -18.24 4.81 11.78
CA LEU A 135 -17.56 5.47 10.68
C LEU A 135 -17.60 4.59 9.41
N LYS A 136 -17.86 5.21 8.26
CA LYS A 136 -17.62 4.61 6.95
C LYS A 136 -16.13 4.29 6.82
N ARG A 137 -15.80 3.20 6.12
CA ARG A 137 -14.42 2.71 5.99
C ARG A 137 -13.94 2.85 4.57
N TYR A 138 -12.79 3.47 4.40
CA TYR A 138 -12.08 3.63 3.14
C TYR A 138 -10.68 3.05 3.25
N SER A 139 -10.09 2.68 2.12
CA SER A 139 -8.71 2.18 2.03
C SER A 139 -7.91 3.03 1.08
N VAL A 140 -6.69 3.35 1.43
CA VAL A 140 -5.70 4.04 0.57
C VAL A 140 -4.39 3.29 0.69
N GLY A 141 -3.71 3.04 -0.43
CA GLY A 141 -2.42 2.38 -0.37
C GLY A 141 -1.57 2.67 -1.60
N HIS A 142 -0.25 2.51 -1.46
CA HIS A 142 0.71 2.71 -2.53
C HIS A 142 1.55 1.44 -2.75
N SER A 143 1.76 1.04 -4.01
CA SER A 143 2.61 -0.09 -4.36
C SER A 143 2.11 -1.41 -3.71
N TRP A 144 2.91 -2.05 -2.88
CA TRP A 144 2.47 -3.18 -2.05
C TRP A 144 1.24 -2.84 -1.20
N GLY A 145 1.18 -1.60 -0.68
CA GLY A 145 0.00 -1.10 0.01
C GLY A 145 -1.20 -0.89 -0.91
N GLY A 146 -0.99 -0.58 -2.21
CA GLY A 146 -2.05 -0.55 -3.22
C GLY A 146 -2.69 -1.92 -3.40
N TYR A 147 -1.87 -2.97 -3.53
CA TYR A 147 -2.34 -4.36 -3.48
C TYR A 147 -3.11 -4.64 -2.18
N GLY A 148 -2.57 -4.22 -1.03
CA GLY A 148 -3.23 -4.33 0.26
C GLY A 148 -4.59 -3.62 0.29
N ALA A 149 -4.67 -2.37 -0.18
CA ALA A 149 -5.91 -1.62 -0.25
C ALA A 149 -6.96 -2.31 -1.15
N ALA A 150 -6.57 -2.81 -2.32
CA ALA A 150 -7.46 -3.57 -3.19
C ALA A 150 -7.93 -4.89 -2.55
N MET A 151 -7.05 -5.59 -1.84
CA MET A 151 -7.39 -6.83 -1.12
C MET A 151 -8.30 -6.60 0.09
N SER A 152 -8.38 -5.39 0.62
CA SER A 152 -9.31 -5.02 1.68
C SER A 152 -10.77 -4.87 1.20
N ALA A 153 -11.03 -5.03 -0.11
CA ALA A 153 -12.38 -5.01 -0.68
C ALA A 153 -13.25 -6.22 -0.30
N LYS A 154 -12.78 -7.11 0.55
CA LYS A 154 -13.57 -8.25 1.07
C LYS A 154 -14.80 -7.74 1.82
N PRO A 155 -16.00 -8.34 1.59
CA PRO A 155 -17.26 -7.85 2.17
C PRO A 155 -17.23 -7.72 3.69
N GLU A 156 -16.53 -8.63 4.39
CA GLU A 156 -16.41 -8.62 5.85
C GLU A 156 -15.70 -7.40 6.42
N TYR A 157 -14.87 -6.69 5.61
CA TYR A 157 -14.17 -5.49 6.05
C TYR A 157 -14.97 -4.20 5.88
N LYS A 158 -16.08 -4.26 5.13
CA LYS A 158 -17.02 -3.15 4.93
C LYS A 158 -16.36 -1.89 4.34
N ILE A 159 -15.41 -2.07 3.43
CA ILE A 159 -14.77 -0.95 2.72
C ILE A 159 -15.67 -0.43 1.62
N GLU A 160 -16.00 0.87 1.67
CA GLU A 160 -16.86 1.51 0.66
C GLU A 160 -16.07 2.13 -0.49
N LYS A 161 -14.82 2.61 -0.22
CA LYS A 161 -13.97 3.27 -1.21
C LYS A 161 -12.53 2.83 -1.08
N ILE A 162 -11.88 2.67 -2.22
CA ILE A 162 -10.50 2.22 -2.33
C ILE A 162 -9.74 3.17 -3.24
N VAL A 163 -8.60 3.66 -2.78
CA VAL A 163 -7.62 4.37 -3.60
C VAL A 163 -6.39 3.49 -3.70
N ASP A 164 -6.18 2.93 -4.87
CA ASP A 164 -5.03 2.09 -5.20
C ASP A 164 -4.04 2.91 -6.03
N ILE A 165 -2.89 3.23 -5.44
CA ILE A 165 -1.85 4.02 -6.09
C ILE A 165 -0.71 3.07 -6.49
N ALA A 166 -0.55 2.84 -7.78
CA ALA A 166 0.51 2.02 -8.36
C ALA A 166 0.61 0.60 -7.75
N GLY A 167 -0.53 0.01 -7.34
CA GLY A 167 -0.59 -1.36 -6.83
C GLY A 167 -0.51 -2.39 -7.96
N PHE A 168 0.00 -3.58 -7.66
CA PHE A 168 -0.02 -4.71 -8.58
C PHE A 168 -1.24 -5.60 -8.35
N ASN A 169 -1.61 -6.40 -9.37
CA ASN A 169 -2.82 -7.21 -9.32
C ASN A 169 -2.59 -8.69 -9.02
N ASP A 170 -1.41 -9.20 -9.36
CA ASP A 170 -1.11 -10.63 -9.30
C ASP A 170 0.28 -10.85 -8.71
N PRO A 171 0.39 -11.34 -7.45
CA PRO A 171 1.67 -11.64 -6.81
C PRO A 171 2.53 -12.62 -7.61
N LEU A 172 1.91 -13.61 -8.28
CA LEU A 172 2.63 -14.53 -9.12
C LEU A 172 3.29 -13.82 -10.31
N ARG A 173 2.58 -12.86 -10.90
CA ARG A 173 3.07 -12.08 -12.01
C ARG A 173 4.22 -11.17 -11.60
N ILE A 174 4.03 -10.36 -10.55
CA ILE A 174 5.07 -9.43 -10.08
C ILE A 174 6.36 -10.16 -9.68
N VAL A 175 6.26 -11.34 -9.05
CA VAL A 175 7.42 -12.17 -8.71
C VAL A 175 8.06 -12.76 -9.97
N SER A 176 7.28 -13.28 -10.92
CA SER A 176 7.82 -13.91 -12.13
C SER A 176 8.44 -12.91 -13.11
N GLU A 177 7.90 -11.69 -13.24
CA GLU A 177 8.44 -10.65 -14.13
C GLU A 177 9.80 -10.08 -13.64
N LYS A 178 10.11 -10.21 -12.35
CA LYS A 178 11.45 -9.89 -11.82
C LYS A 178 12.50 -10.97 -12.10
N LEU A 179 12.09 -12.12 -12.63
CA LEU A 179 12.98 -13.22 -12.98
C LEU A 179 13.30 -13.21 -14.47
N PRO A 180 14.43 -13.79 -14.90
CA PRO A 180 14.74 -13.98 -16.33
C PRO A 180 13.59 -14.68 -17.06
N LYS A 181 13.31 -14.29 -18.32
CA LYS A 181 12.16 -14.80 -19.08
C LYS A 181 12.08 -16.33 -19.18
N TRP A 182 13.23 -17.01 -19.24
CA TRP A 182 13.28 -18.48 -19.26
C TRP A 182 12.73 -19.13 -17.97
N CYS A 183 12.73 -18.39 -16.84
CA CYS A 183 12.13 -18.87 -15.59
C CYS A 183 10.60 -18.94 -15.64
N HIS A 184 9.96 -18.31 -16.63
CA HIS A 184 8.50 -18.25 -16.71
C HIS A 184 7.84 -19.61 -16.93
N ILE A 185 8.55 -20.60 -17.49
CA ILE A 185 8.08 -22.00 -17.59
C ILE A 185 7.83 -22.62 -16.20
N PHE A 186 8.45 -22.08 -15.15
CA PHE A 186 8.33 -22.56 -13.78
C PHE A 186 7.28 -21.80 -12.95
N LYS A 187 6.41 -20.98 -13.56
CA LYS A 187 5.30 -20.31 -12.85
C LYS A 187 4.48 -21.25 -11.95
N PRO A 188 4.20 -22.53 -12.34
CA PRO A 188 3.54 -23.46 -11.42
C PRO A 188 4.32 -23.71 -10.14
N SER A 189 5.65 -23.79 -10.19
CA SER A 189 6.50 -23.95 -8.99
C SER A 189 6.51 -22.69 -8.13
N ILE A 190 6.50 -21.50 -8.73
CA ILE A 190 6.40 -20.22 -8.01
C ILE A 190 5.03 -20.15 -7.33
N TRP A 191 3.96 -20.41 -8.05
CA TRP A 191 2.59 -20.42 -7.51
C TRP A 191 2.43 -21.37 -6.32
N LEU A 192 2.97 -22.60 -6.44
CA LEU A 192 2.92 -23.57 -5.35
C LEU A 192 3.67 -23.06 -4.11
N ASN A 193 4.81 -22.39 -4.29
CA ASN A 193 5.55 -21.78 -3.17
C ASN A 193 4.73 -20.69 -2.50
N LEU A 194 4.08 -19.78 -3.26
CA LEU A 194 3.22 -18.75 -2.69
C LEU A 194 2.09 -19.36 -1.87
N LYS A 195 1.45 -20.43 -2.39
CA LYS A 195 0.45 -21.22 -1.65
C LYS A 195 1.01 -21.87 -0.38
N CYS A 196 2.22 -22.43 -0.44
CA CYS A 196 2.85 -23.02 0.75
C CYS A 196 3.25 -21.99 1.81
N PHE A 197 3.54 -20.74 1.42
CA PHE A 197 3.93 -19.69 2.36
C PHE A 197 2.74 -19.09 3.11
N THR A 198 1.63 -18.86 2.41
CA THR A 198 0.48 -18.09 2.93
C THR A 198 -0.85 -18.83 2.84
N GLY A 199 -0.82 -20.14 2.54
CA GLY A 199 -2.02 -20.98 2.52
C GLY A 199 -3.04 -20.52 1.49
N LYS A 200 -4.30 -20.39 1.91
CA LYS A 200 -5.39 -19.94 1.03
C LYS A 200 -5.20 -18.52 0.47
N GLU A 201 -4.44 -17.67 1.17
CA GLU A 201 -4.16 -16.30 0.74
C GLU A 201 -3.07 -16.22 -0.35
N GLY A 202 -2.31 -17.31 -0.56
CA GLY A 202 -1.25 -17.35 -1.56
C GLY A 202 -1.76 -17.18 -2.99
N ALA A 203 -1.07 -16.36 -3.79
CA ALA A 203 -1.37 -16.05 -5.19
C ALA A 203 -2.79 -15.48 -5.43
N GLN A 204 -3.39 -14.81 -4.43
CA GLN A 204 -4.67 -14.11 -4.61
C GLN A 204 -4.50 -12.86 -5.47
N LYS A 205 -5.44 -12.68 -6.41
CA LYS A 205 -5.43 -11.58 -7.37
C LYS A 205 -6.48 -10.54 -6.97
N THR A 206 -6.11 -9.27 -7.06
CA THR A 206 -6.99 -8.17 -6.64
C THR A 206 -8.31 -8.14 -7.42
N TYR A 207 -8.27 -8.37 -8.73
CA TYR A 207 -9.48 -8.34 -9.55
C TYR A 207 -10.52 -9.38 -9.14
N GLN A 208 -10.11 -10.54 -8.58
CA GLN A 208 -11.05 -11.56 -8.10
C GLN A 208 -11.82 -11.07 -6.86
N ILE A 209 -11.18 -10.28 -6.01
CA ILE A 209 -11.82 -9.67 -4.85
C ILE A 209 -12.69 -8.47 -5.29
N LEU A 210 -12.14 -7.60 -6.14
CA LEU A 210 -12.82 -6.41 -6.62
C LEU A 210 -14.10 -6.71 -7.44
N GLN A 211 -14.15 -7.82 -8.19
CA GLN A 211 -15.34 -8.26 -8.91
C GLN A 211 -16.52 -8.53 -7.96
N ASN A 212 -16.24 -9.09 -6.79
CA ASN A 212 -17.23 -9.49 -5.79
C ASN A 212 -17.47 -8.39 -4.73
N SER A 213 -16.87 -7.23 -4.88
CA SER A 213 -17.01 -6.09 -3.98
C SER A 213 -18.01 -5.07 -4.49
N THR A 214 -18.61 -4.32 -3.58
CA THR A 214 -19.43 -3.13 -3.89
C THR A 214 -18.65 -1.82 -3.76
N ALA A 215 -17.39 -1.87 -3.31
CA ALA A 215 -16.56 -0.69 -3.13
C ALA A 215 -16.34 0.07 -4.44
N LYS A 216 -16.34 1.40 -4.38
CA LYS A 216 -15.83 2.25 -5.46
C LYS A 216 -14.30 2.21 -5.45
N VAL A 217 -13.66 2.26 -6.60
CA VAL A 217 -12.21 2.15 -6.75
C VAL A 217 -11.68 3.30 -7.59
N LEU A 218 -10.69 4.02 -7.06
CA LEU A 218 -9.84 4.93 -7.81
C LEU A 218 -8.47 4.30 -7.96
N TYR A 219 -8.10 3.96 -9.20
CA TYR A 219 -6.80 3.40 -9.52
C TYR A 219 -5.91 4.46 -10.20
N ILE A 220 -4.70 4.66 -9.68
CA ILE A 220 -3.78 5.71 -10.13
C ILE A 220 -2.43 5.09 -10.48
N GLN A 221 -1.91 5.33 -11.68
CA GLN A 221 -0.58 4.85 -12.08
C GLN A 221 0.14 5.81 -13.00
N GLY A 222 1.47 5.90 -12.84
CA GLY A 222 2.35 6.57 -13.78
C GLY A 222 2.70 5.67 -14.97
N ASP A 223 2.76 6.24 -16.18
CA ASP A 223 3.05 5.49 -17.42
C ASP A 223 4.51 5.01 -17.53
N LYS A 224 5.42 5.61 -16.72
CA LYS A 224 6.85 5.27 -16.64
C LYS A 224 7.21 4.49 -15.38
N ASP A 225 6.22 3.94 -14.68
CA ASP A 225 6.45 3.08 -13.53
C ASP A 225 7.25 1.82 -13.93
N LYS A 226 8.41 1.63 -13.27
CA LYS A 226 9.32 0.50 -13.51
C LYS A 226 9.29 -0.52 -12.36
N ASP A 227 8.72 -0.15 -11.22
CA ASP A 227 8.62 -1.02 -10.05
C ASP A 227 7.38 -1.91 -10.12
N VAL A 228 6.24 -1.30 -10.43
CA VAL A 228 4.99 -1.97 -10.84
C VAL A 228 4.65 -1.46 -12.23
N THR A 229 4.99 -2.22 -13.26
CA THR A 229 4.74 -1.77 -14.63
C THR A 229 3.24 -1.65 -14.92
N PRO A 230 2.80 -0.81 -15.89
CA PRO A 230 1.39 -0.75 -16.30
C PRO A 230 0.79 -2.12 -16.62
N ARG A 231 1.58 -3.04 -17.15
CA ARG A 231 1.16 -4.42 -17.44
C ARG A 231 0.88 -5.24 -16.17
N GLU A 232 1.52 -4.93 -15.05
CA GLU A 232 1.33 -5.60 -13.76
C GLU A 232 0.22 -4.94 -12.94
N GLY A 233 -0.01 -3.65 -13.12
CA GLY A 233 -0.98 -2.83 -12.40
C GLY A 233 -2.18 -2.41 -13.25
N TYR A 234 -2.03 -1.32 -14.00
CA TYR A 234 -3.12 -0.61 -14.69
C TYR A 234 -3.86 -1.45 -15.74
N GLU A 235 -3.13 -2.01 -16.70
CA GLU A 235 -3.71 -2.64 -17.90
C GLU A 235 -4.71 -3.76 -17.57
N PRO A 236 -4.42 -4.71 -16.65
CA PRO A 236 -5.35 -5.78 -16.32
C PRO A 236 -6.65 -5.28 -15.68
N LEU A 237 -6.58 -4.29 -14.79
CA LEU A 237 -7.76 -3.73 -14.16
C LEU A 237 -8.56 -2.89 -15.13
N TYR A 238 -7.90 -2.05 -15.93
CA TYR A 238 -8.54 -1.24 -16.94
C TYR A 238 -9.30 -2.10 -17.97
N ALA A 239 -8.68 -3.17 -18.46
CA ALA A 239 -9.31 -4.09 -19.40
C ALA A 239 -10.58 -4.75 -18.85
N LEU A 240 -10.61 -5.05 -17.54
CA LEU A 240 -11.74 -5.70 -16.88
C LEU A 240 -12.84 -4.73 -16.44
N PHE A 241 -12.49 -3.51 -16.05
CA PHE A 241 -13.40 -2.64 -15.29
C PHE A 241 -13.61 -1.25 -15.90
N LYS A 242 -13.04 -0.90 -17.06
CA LYS A 242 -13.20 0.42 -17.68
C LYS A 242 -14.65 0.86 -17.92
N GLU A 243 -15.55 -0.11 -18.15
CA GLU A 243 -16.97 0.17 -18.35
C GLU A 243 -17.79 0.10 -17.02
N ASN A 244 -17.14 -0.25 -15.92
CA ASN A 244 -17.82 -0.35 -14.64
C ASN A 244 -17.77 0.99 -13.90
N LYS A 245 -18.92 1.64 -13.73
CA LYS A 245 -19.08 2.97 -13.09
C LYS A 245 -18.50 3.07 -11.66
N ARG A 246 -18.22 1.94 -11.00
CA ARG A 246 -17.54 1.93 -9.69
C ARG A 246 -16.04 2.22 -9.78
N PHE A 247 -15.45 2.12 -10.97
CA PHE A 247 -14.01 2.28 -11.19
C PHE A 247 -13.71 3.60 -11.89
N GLN A 248 -12.78 4.33 -11.31
CA GLN A 248 -12.14 5.50 -11.91
C GLN A 248 -10.67 5.18 -12.10
N PHE A 249 -10.13 5.57 -13.26
CA PHE A 249 -8.74 5.29 -13.63
C PHE A 249 -8.01 6.59 -13.96
N LEU A 250 -6.86 6.80 -13.31
CA LEU A 250 -5.95 7.91 -13.61
C LEU A 250 -4.62 7.35 -14.10
N TYR A 251 -4.35 7.52 -15.38
CA TYR A 251 -3.09 7.14 -16.01
C TYR A 251 -2.28 8.41 -16.30
N ILE A 252 -1.19 8.60 -15.56
CA ILE A 252 -0.49 9.88 -15.46
C ILE A 252 0.76 9.85 -16.36
N PRO A 253 0.81 10.70 -17.42
CA PRO A 253 1.93 10.69 -18.35
C PRO A 253 3.22 11.22 -17.71
N ASN A 254 4.34 10.65 -18.13
CA ASN A 254 5.69 11.00 -17.70
C ASN A 254 5.93 10.94 -16.18
N ARG A 255 5.24 9.99 -15.49
CA ARG A 255 5.41 9.77 -14.06
C ARG A 255 5.83 8.32 -13.78
N GLY A 256 6.66 8.16 -12.76
CA GLY A 256 7.15 6.90 -12.26
C GLY A 256 6.27 6.30 -11.16
N HIS A 257 6.89 5.46 -10.33
CA HIS A 257 6.22 4.70 -9.28
C HIS A 257 5.61 5.57 -8.18
N SER A 258 6.32 6.63 -7.78
CA SER A 258 5.87 7.52 -6.70
C SER A 258 4.96 8.66 -7.21
N VAL A 259 3.99 8.34 -8.07
CA VAL A 259 3.10 9.31 -8.74
C VAL A 259 2.37 10.24 -7.77
N TYR A 260 2.15 9.82 -6.52
CA TYR A 260 1.51 10.61 -5.46
C TYR A 260 2.41 11.72 -4.88
N LYS A 261 3.71 11.69 -5.16
CA LYS A 261 4.66 12.76 -4.83
C LYS A 261 4.76 13.75 -5.99
N SER A 262 5.23 14.96 -5.75
CA SER A 262 5.58 15.89 -6.83
C SER A 262 6.72 15.32 -7.69
N LYS A 263 6.83 15.78 -8.93
CA LYS A 263 7.89 15.31 -9.82
C LYS A 263 9.28 15.63 -9.26
N ASP A 264 9.46 16.84 -8.71
CA ASP A 264 10.71 17.23 -8.05
C ASP A 264 11.05 16.32 -6.85
N ALA A 265 10.06 15.97 -6.04
CA ALA A 265 10.28 15.05 -4.90
C ALA A 265 10.71 13.65 -5.37
N GLU A 266 10.09 13.13 -6.42
CA GLU A 266 10.43 11.83 -7.00
C GLU A 266 11.85 11.82 -7.58
N GLU A 267 12.20 12.82 -8.37
CA GLU A 267 13.54 12.96 -8.94
C GLU A 267 14.61 13.18 -7.87
N TYR A 268 14.32 13.98 -6.85
CA TYR A 268 15.20 14.23 -5.72
C TYR A 268 15.53 12.94 -4.94
N VAL A 269 14.51 12.14 -4.61
CA VAL A 269 14.71 10.86 -3.92
C VAL A 269 15.49 9.88 -4.78
N GLN A 270 15.19 9.78 -6.08
CA GLN A 270 15.91 8.91 -7.01
C GLN A 270 17.40 9.30 -7.10
N LYS A 271 17.71 10.60 -7.11
CA LYS A 271 19.09 11.10 -7.12
C LYS A 271 19.83 10.70 -5.86
N ILE A 272 19.25 10.94 -4.66
CA ILE A 272 19.85 10.57 -3.38
C ILE A 272 20.10 9.07 -3.29
N MET A 273 19.13 8.25 -3.68
CA MET A 273 19.27 6.79 -3.65
C MET A 273 20.39 6.32 -4.58
N LYS A 274 20.49 6.90 -5.77
CA LYS A 274 21.58 6.58 -6.71
C LYS A 274 22.96 6.98 -6.16
N GLU A 275 23.09 8.16 -5.58
CA GLU A 275 24.33 8.65 -4.97
C GLU A 275 24.73 7.83 -3.75
N GLY A 276 23.76 7.45 -2.90
CA GLY A 276 23.99 6.57 -1.74
C GLY A 276 24.46 5.17 -2.13
N ILE A 277 23.94 4.60 -3.21
CA ILE A 277 24.36 3.28 -3.72
C ILE A 277 25.76 3.36 -4.33
N THR A 278 26.07 4.44 -5.05
CA THR A 278 27.37 4.58 -5.75
C THR A 278 28.53 4.93 -4.84
N SER A 279 28.28 5.59 -3.71
CA SER A 279 29.35 6.09 -2.84
C SER A 279 29.90 5.05 -1.86
N LEU A 280 29.25 3.88 -1.66
CA LEU A 280 29.59 2.90 -0.60
C LEU A 280 29.83 3.54 0.80
N LYS A 281 29.62 4.85 0.91
CA LYS A 281 29.64 5.58 2.17
C LYS A 281 28.40 5.21 2.95
N SER A 282 28.55 5.00 4.23
CA SER A 282 27.43 4.71 5.12
C SER A 282 26.35 5.79 4.89
N THR A 283 25.09 5.37 4.77
CA THR A 283 23.93 6.28 4.67
C THR A 283 23.84 7.27 5.85
N LYS A 284 24.74 7.20 6.82
CA LYS A 284 24.83 8.06 8.00
C LYS A 284 25.06 9.54 7.68
N ASP A 285 25.56 9.84 6.49
CA ASP A 285 25.97 11.20 6.10
C ASP A 285 25.10 11.76 4.96
N VAL A 286 23.96 11.15 4.65
CA VAL A 286 23.07 11.68 3.62
C VAL A 286 22.07 12.65 4.26
N GLU A 287 22.34 13.93 4.10
CA GLU A 287 21.41 14.99 4.48
C GLU A 287 20.23 15.00 3.49
N MET A 288 19.02 14.65 3.95
CA MET A 288 17.82 14.62 3.12
C MET A 288 16.84 15.72 3.55
N ASP A 289 16.48 16.59 2.62
CA ASP A 289 15.37 17.53 2.82
C ASP A 289 14.05 16.75 2.83
N LEU A 290 13.51 16.54 4.05
CA LEU A 290 12.27 15.80 4.27
C LEU A 290 11.06 16.45 3.64
N LEU A 291 10.97 17.77 3.67
CA LEU A 291 9.84 18.48 3.09
C LEU A 291 9.82 18.33 1.58
N ARG A 292 10.99 18.44 0.94
CA ARG A 292 11.16 18.24 -0.49
C ARG A 292 10.90 16.78 -0.89
N SER A 293 11.51 15.82 -0.21
CA SER A 293 11.43 14.38 -0.53
C SER A 293 10.02 13.78 -0.39
N THR A 294 9.20 14.41 0.45
CA THR A 294 7.81 14.00 0.69
C THR A 294 6.77 14.92 0.06
N ASN A 295 7.22 15.94 -0.71
CA ASN A 295 6.31 16.92 -1.29
C ASN A 295 5.23 16.26 -2.16
N PRO A 296 3.92 16.48 -1.88
CA PRO A 296 2.85 15.76 -2.56
C PRO A 296 2.61 16.28 -3.97
N ASN A 297 2.09 15.44 -4.83
CA ASN A 297 1.49 15.85 -6.08
C ASN A 297 0.08 16.39 -5.81
N LYS A 298 -0.04 17.72 -5.75
CA LYS A 298 -1.30 18.37 -5.39
C LYS A 298 -2.46 17.92 -6.31
N GLU A 299 -2.24 17.86 -7.62
CA GLU A 299 -3.29 17.47 -8.58
C GLU A 299 -3.83 16.06 -8.29
N ILE A 300 -2.94 15.12 -7.98
CA ILE A 300 -3.34 13.75 -7.65
C ILE A 300 -4.10 13.70 -6.34
N TRP A 301 -3.62 14.39 -5.30
CA TRP A 301 -4.31 14.42 -4.02
C TRP A 301 -5.65 15.12 -4.06
N ASP A 302 -5.79 16.19 -4.83
CA ASP A 302 -7.09 16.85 -5.06
C ASP A 302 -8.10 15.84 -5.67
N LYS A 303 -7.70 15.03 -6.66
CA LYS A 303 -8.54 13.96 -7.23
C LYS A 303 -8.88 12.87 -6.22
N VAL A 304 -7.92 12.48 -5.37
CA VAL A 304 -8.16 11.53 -4.28
C VAL A 304 -9.20 12.09 -3.30
N PHE A 305 -9.07 13.35 -2.89
CA PHE A 305 -10.01 13.97 -1.96
C PHE A 305 -11.40 14.14 -2.56
N ILE A 306 -11.53 14.53 -3.82
CA ILE A 306 -12.81 14.57 -4.53
C ILE A 306 -13.45 13.17 -4.51
N PHE A 307 -12.72 12.13 -4.94
CA PHE A 307 -13.21 10.76 -4.94
C PHE A 307 -13.66 10.28 -3.54
N LEU A 308 -12.87 10.57 -2.50
CA LEU A 308 -13.22 10.18 -1.14
C LEU A 308 -14.42 10.96 -0.59
N ALA A 309 -14.63 12.21 -1.03
CA ALA A 309 -15.75 13.06 -0.60
C ALA A 309 -17.06 12.76 -1.31
N GLU A 310 -17.05 12.14 -2.51
CA GLU A 310 -18.28 11.78 -3.26
C GLU A 310 -19.30 11.08 -2.35
N THR A 311 -20.54 11.53 -2.35
CA THR A 311 -21.64 10.86 -1.64
C THR A 311 -22.33 9.86 -2.57
N ASN A 312 -23.00 8.85 -2.02
CA ASN A 312 -23.76 7.88 -2.82
C ASN A 312 -25.09 8.47 -3.36
N VAL A 313 -25.33 9.77 -3.20
CA VAL A 313 -26.59 10.44 -3.52
C VAL A 313 -26.79 10.62 -5.04
N ASP A 314 -25.72 10.54 -5.85
CA ASP A 314 -25.80 10.75 -7.31
C ASP A 314 -26.49 9.62 -8.10
N LYS A 315 -27.22 8.73 -7.43
CA LYS A 315 -27.96 7.62 -8.07
C LYS A 315 -29.47 7.82 -8.21
N GLU A 316 -30.05 8.87 -7.62
CA GLU A 316 -31.52 9.08 -7.66
C GLU A 316 -31.97 10.07 -8.74
N GLU A 317 -31.07 10.86 -9.32
CA GLU A 317 -31.47 11.84 -10.36
C GLU A 317 -31.35 11.35 -11.81
N GLU A 318 -30.92 10.11 -12.05
CA GLU A 318 -30.87 9.50 -13.39
C GLU A 318 -31.90 8.33 -13.57
N ARG A 319 -33.02 8.35 -12.85
CA ARG A 319 -34.12 7.41 -13.11
C ARG A 319 -35.34 8.12 -13.67
#